data_7bc017618f4eaf81234d705be7a89de6
#
_entry.id   7bc017618f4eaf81234d705be7a89de6
#
_cell.length_a   1.000
_cell.length_b   1.000
_cell.length_c   1.000
_cell.angle_alpha   90.00
_cell.angle_beta   90.00
_cell.angle_gamma   90.00
#
_symmetry.space_group_name_H-M   'P 1'
#
loop_
_entity.id
_entity.type
_entity.pdbx_description
1 polymer ?
#
loop_
_entity_poly.entity_id
_entity_poly.type
_entity_poly.pdbx_seq_one_letter_code
_entity_poly.pdbx_strand_id
1 'polypeptide(L)'
;MRKGRLCIVRVQLAPKLRAARERLRLLEIARSCFRESGAPAVDAPSERFWAALCGWFFDAFPENAQFHRLFFALVSTALRCRGASRAHERLLANCDLPGRLVAALERRGSRFPHVLGLCDVLRLHAATLPPSAYARAFLRSHGAWRASEAARLDFAREANATRPR
;
A
#
# COMPACT_ATOMS: atom_id res chain seq x y z
N MET A 1 -1.56 -21.58 41.95
CA MET A 1 -0.53 -21.82 40.93
C MET A 1 -0.88 -21.15 39.55
N ARG A 2 -1.15 -19.85 39.46
CA ARG A 2 -1.48 -19.15 38.16
C ARG A 2 -0.58 -17.97 37.80
N LYS A 3 0.40 -17.61 38.66
CA LYS A 3 1.28 -16.43 38.42
C LYS A 3 2.48 -16.68 37.47
N GLY A 4 2.93 -17.92 37.27
CA GLY A 4 4.11 -18.24 36.48
C GLY A 4 3.91 -18.16 34.95
N ARG A 5 2.71 -18.47 34.44
CA ARG A 5 2.43 -18.46 32.99
C ARG A 5 2.34 -17.06 32.40
N LEU A 6 1.86 -16.07 33.17
CA LEU A 6 1.77 -14.67 32.70
C LEU A 6 3.16 -14.01 32.56
N CYS A 7 4.13 -14.42 33.37
CA CYS A 7 5.49 -13.87 33.27
C CYS A 7 6.25 -14.37 32.04
N ILE A 8 6.08 -15.66 31.69
CA ILE A 8 6.75 -16.26 30.52
C ILE A 8 6.21 -15.68 29.21
N VAL A 9 4.90 -15.45 29.11
CA VAL A 9 4.28 -14.82 27.95
C VAL A 9 4.75 -13.37 27.78
N ARG A 10 4.92 -12.61 28.87
CA ARG A 10 5.45 -11.24 28.81
C ARG A 10 6.91 -11.19 28.34
N VAL A 11 7.75 -12.11 28.77
CA VAL A 11 9.18 -12.15 28.39
C VAL A 11 9.36 -12.52 26.93
N GLN A 12 8.51 -13.40 26.37
CA GLN A 12 8.58 -13.79 24.96
C GLN A 12 7.97 -12.73 24.00
N LEU A 13 7.03 -11.91 24.48
CA LEU A 13 6.43 -10.84 23.67
C LEU A 13 7.29 -9.58 23.62
N ALA A 14 8.10 -9.31 24.64
CA ALA A 14 8.92 -8.10 24.73
C ALA A 14 9.85 -7.89 23.52
N PRO A 15 10.65 -8.86 23.04
CA PRO A 15 11.52 -8.68 21.88
C PRO A 15 10.73 -8.47 20.58
N LYS A 16 9.60 -9.16 20.42
CA LYS A 16 8.72 -8.98 19.23
C LYS A 16 8.09 -7.59 19.19
N LEU A 17 7.64 -7.08 20.33
CA LEU A 17 7.08 -5.72 20.47
C LEU A 17 8.15 -4.65 20.25
N ARG A 18 9.38 -4.86 20.72
CA ARG A 18 10.52 -3.96 20.49
C ARG A 18 10.84 -3.90 18.99
N ALA A 19 10.98 -5.04 18.34
CA ALA A 19 11.22 -5.11 16.90
C ALA A 19 10.09 -4.46 16.08
N ALA A 20 8.83 -4.59 16.49
CA ALA A 20 7.71 -3.94 15.83
C ALA A 20 7.78 -2.41 15.97
N ARG A 21 8.11 -1.87 17.16
CA ARG A 21 8.28 -0.42 17.37
C ARG A 21 9.45 0.14 16.58
N GLU A 22 10.57 -0.57 16.52
CA GLU A 22 11.73 -0.16 15.74
C GLU A 22 11.40 -0.10 14.23
N ARG A 23 10.68 -1.09 13.71
CA ARG A 23 10.21 -1.07 12.31
C ARG A 23 9.31 0.12 12.02
N LEU A 24 8.35 0.44 12.89
CA LEU A 24 7.48 1.60 12.72
C LEU A 24 8.28 2.91 12.69
N ARG A 25 9.27 3.08 13.60
CA ARG A 25 10.16 4.25 13.60
C ARG A 25 10.95 4.38 12.31
N LEU A 26 11.51 3.28 11.80
CA LEU A 26 12.22 3.28 10.50
C LEU A 26 11.30 3.71 9.35
N LEU A 27 10.05 3.28 9.34
CA LEU A 27 9.08 3.69 8.33
C LEU A 27 8.69 5.17 8.45
N GLU A 28 8.59 5.71 9.67
CA GLU A 28 8.38 7.15 9.91
C GLU A 28 9.54 7.98 9.39
N ILE A 29 10.78 7.56 9.65
CA ILE A 29 12.00 8.21 9.11
C ILE A 29 11.98 8.15 7.58
N ALA A 30 11.73 6.99 6.99
CA ALA A 30 11.65 6.85 5.54
C ALA A 30 10.59 7.79 4.93
N ARG A 31 9.42 7.92 5.58
CA ARG A 31 8.37 8.85 5.17
C ARG A 31 8.83 10.31 5.18
N SER A 32 9.54 10.72 6.23
CA SER A 32 10.09 12.08 6.30
C SER A 32 11.12 12.32 5.21
N CYS A 33 12.04 11.39 4.99
CA CYS A 33 13.02 11.46 3.91
C CYS A 33 12.35 11.56 2.53
N PHE A 34 11.30 10.79 2.26
CA PHE A 34 10.57 10.84 0.99
C PHE A 34 9.93 12.21 0.74
N ARG A 35 9.40 12.83 1.79
CA ARG A 35 8.77 14.16 1.70
C ARG A 35 9.78 15.28 1.51
N GLU A 36 10.91 15.19 2.16
CA GLU A 36 11.93 16.25 2.18
C GLU A 36 12.86 16.20 0.97
N SER A 37 13.29 15.01 0.58
CA SER A 37 14.30 14.81 -0.46
C SER A 37 13.74 14.38 -1.82
N GLY A 38 12.42 14.11 -1.92
CA GLY A 38 11.74 13.83 -3.18
C GLY A 38 12.22 12.57 -3.91
N ALA A 39 12.28 12.61 -5.24
CA ALA A 39 12.52 11.44 -6.09
C ALA A 39 13.81 10.67 -5.78
N PRO A 40 14.97 11.28 -5.49
CA PRO A 40 16.17 10.53 -5.13
C PRO A 40 15.98 9.66 -3.89
N ALA A 41 15.31 10.19 -2.85
CA ALA A 41 15.04 9.43 -1.64
C ALA A 41 14.01 8.31 -1.84
N VAL A 42 13.01 8.54 -2.70
CA VAL A 42 11.98 7.56 -3.04
C VAL A 42 12.56 6.41 -3.87
N ASP A 43 13.49 6.69 -4.77
CA ASP A 43 14.15 5.68 -5.62
C ASP A 43 15.30 4.93 -4.91
N ALA A 44 15.82 5.46 -3.79
CA ALA A 44 16.93 4.87 -3.05
C ALA A 44 16.63 3.48 -2.43
N PRO A 45 15.43 3.23 -1.83
CA PRO A 45 15.15 1.94 -1.24
C PRO A 45 15.25 0.80 -2.24
N SER A 46 15.84 -0.32 -1.79
CA SER A 46 16.00 -1.51 -2.62
C SER A 46 14.66 -2.18 -2.96
N GLU A 47 14.66 -3.06 -3.94
CA GLU A 47 13.51 -3.91 -4.25
C GLU A 47 13.08 -4.74 -3.02
N ARG A 48 14.05 -5.28 -2.26
CA ARG A 48 13.78 -6.02 -1.01
C ARG A 48 13.03 -5.21 0.02
N PHE A 49 13.29 -3.91 0.11
CA PHE A 49 12.55 -3.02 1.01
C PHE A 49 11.07 -2.95 0.61
N TRP A 50 10.77 -2.70 -0.67
CA TRP A 50 9.41 -2.61 -1.16
C TRP A 50 8.67 -3.95 -1.07
N ALA A 51 9.34 -5.05 -1.40
CA ALA A 51 8.78 -6.40 -1.26
C ALA A 51 8.46 -6.74 0.20
N ALA A 52 9.35 -6.44 1.15
CA ALA A 52 9.10 -6.65 2.56
C ALA A 52 7.94 -5.78 3.07
N LEU A 53 7.89 -4.50 2.67
CA LEU A 53 6.84 -3.57 3.06
C LEU A 53 5.46 -4.04 2.56
N CYS A 54 5.36 -4.46 1.30
CA CYS A 54 4.15 -5.05 0.73
C CYS A 54 3.77 -6.36 1.43
N GLY A 55 4.72 -7.28 1.65
CA GLY A 55 4.49 -8.53 2.37
C GLY A 55 3.96 -8.29 3.78
N TRP A 56 4.49 -7.31 4.50
CA TRP A 56 3.97 -6.96 5.83
C TRP A 56 2.55 -6.42 5.77
N PHE A 57 2.21 -5.59 4.80
CA PHE A 57 0.87 -5.02 4.68
C PHE A 57 -0.17 -6.06 4.25
N PHE A 58 0.14 -6.86 3.23
CA PHE A 58 -0.84 -7.79 2.68
C PHE A 58 -0.92 -9.12 3.43
N ASP A 59 0.17 -9.58 4.04
CA ASP A 59 0.29 -10.96 4.52
C ASP A 59 0.55 -11.06 6.04
N ALA A 60 1.45 -10.24 6.60
CA ALA A 60 1.97 -10.46 7.95
C ALA A 60 1.25 -9.68 9.07
N PHE A 61 0.74 -8.47 8.80
CA PHE A 61 0.16 -7.59 9.82
C PHE A 61 -1.27 -7.14 9.50
N PRO A 62 -2.24 -8.06 9.39
CA PRO A 62 -3.60 -7.74 8.95
C PRO A 62 -4.35 -6.78 9.90
N GLU A 63 -4.01 -6.77 11.20
CA GLU A 63 -4.73 -6.02 12.23
C GLU A 63 -3.97 -4.80 12.78
N ASN A 64 -2.80 -4.45 12.22
CA ASN A 64 -1.99 -3.34 12.72
C ASN A 64 -2.37 -2.01 12.04
N ALA A 65 -3.34 -1.30 12.59
CA ALA A 65 -3.84 -0.03 12.05
C ALA A 65 -2.77 1.07 11.95
N GLN A 66 -1.79 1.12 12.88
CA GLN A 66 -0.69 2.08 12.81
C GLN A 66 0.23 1.79 11.62
N PHE A 67 0.55 0.50 11.41
CA PHE A 67 1.33 0.07 10.26
C PHE A 67 0.58 0.36 8.95
N HIS A 68 -0.73 0.09 8.89
CA HIS A 68 -1.55 0.37 7.70
C HIS A 68 -1.52 1.85 7.32
N ARG A 69 -1.60 2.76 8.28
CA ARG A 69 -1.49 4.21 8.03
C ARG A 69 -0.12 4.61 7.51
N LEU A 70 0.95 4.05 8.08
CA LEU A 70 2.33 4.32 7.61
C LEU A 70 2.57 3.75 6.22
N PHE A 71 2.13 2.55 5.94
CA PHE A 71 2.18 1.94 4.61
C PHE A 71 1.46 2.81 3.58
N PHE A 72 0.21 3.17 3.86
CA PHE A 72 -0.57 4.06 3.01
C PHE A 72 0.17 5.38 2.73
N ALA A 73 0.70 6.01 3.76
CA ALA A 73 1.41 7.28 3.62
C ALA A 73 2.69 7.15 2.80
N LEU A 74 3.50 6.10 3.02
CA LEU A 74 4.74 5.84 2.27
C LEU A 74 4.46 5.57 0.80
N VAL A 75 3.57 4.62 0.52
CA VAL A 75 3.23 4.22 -0.86
C VAL A 75 2.56 5.37 -1.61
N SER A 76 1.64 6.11 -0.96
CA SER A 76 1.02 7.28 -1.58
C SER A 76 2.03 8.38 -1.90
N THR A 77 3.01 8.61 -1.01
CA THR A 77 4.09 9.57 -1.26
C THR A 77 4.96 9.12 -2.43
N ALA A 78 5.34 7.85 -2.47
CA ALA A 78 6.13 7.29 -3.55
C ALA A 78 5.41 7.37 -4.91
N LEU A 79 4.14 6.99 -4.97
CA LEU A 79 3.35 7.03 -6.20
C LEU A 79 3.14 8.46 -6.72
N ARG A 80 2.97 9.45 -5.83
CA ARG A 80 2.80 10.86 -6.20
C ARG A 80 4.13 11.56 -6.55
N CYS A 81 5.25 10.95 -6.22
CA CYS A 81 6.56 11.55 -6.46
C CYS A 81 6.93 11.49 -7.95
N ARG A 82 6.87 12.66 -8.62
CA ARG A 82 7.26 12.76 -10.03
C ARG A 82 8.76 12.47 -10.17
N GLY A 83 9.12 11.64 -11.13
CA GLY A 83 10.51 11.26 -11.40
C GLY A 83 11.02 10.04 -10.61
N ALA A 84 10.26 9.51 -9.67
CA ALA A 84 10.60 8.27 -8.95
C ALA A 84 10.30 7.00 -9.78
N SER A 85 10.96 6.87 -10.92
CA SER A 85 10.66 5.80 -11.90
C SER A 85 10.98 4.40 -11.39
N ARG A 86 12.08 4.24 -10.65
CA ARG A 86 12.48 2.95 -10.08
C ARG A 86 11.53 2.48 -8.98
N ALA A 87 11.07 3.38 -8.12
CA ALA A 87 10.10 3.05 -7.10
C ALA A 87 8.75 2.66 -7.71
N HIS A 88 8.32 3.35 -8.78
CA HIS A 88 7.11 2.98 -9.51
C HIS A 88 7.21 1.58 -10.13
N GLU A 89 8.31 1.25 -10.79
CA GLU A 89 8.55 -0.08 -11.34
C GLU A 89 8.53 -1.15 -10.26
N ARG A 90 9.26 -0.94 -9.16
CA ARG A 90 9.31 -1.87 -8.02
C ARG A 90 7.95 -2.11 -7.38
N LEU A 91 7.18 -1.06 -7.17
CA LEU A 91 5.85 -1.17 -6.56
C LEU A 91 4.84 -1.80 -7.53
N LEU A 92 4.80 -1.34 -8.76
CA LEU A 92 3.76 -1.75 -9.72
C LEU A 92 4.03 -3.13 -10.31
N ALA A 93 5.25 -3.39 -10.80
CA ALA A 93 5.60 -4.66 -11.43
C ALA A 93 6.14 -5.68 -10.44
N ASN A 94 7.25 -5.36 -9.73
CA ASN A 94 7.94 -6.36 -8.93
C ASN A 94 7.14 -6.77 -7.68
N CYS A 95 6.40 -5.85 -7.06
CA CYS A 95 5.52 -6.15 -5.92
C CYS A 95 4.08 -6.49 -6.33
N ASP A 96 3.74 -6.34 -7.59
CA ASP A 96 2.35 -6.51 -8.09
C ASP A 96 1.33 -5.75 -7.23
N LEU A 97 1.62 -4.49 -6.91
CA LEU A 97 0.74 -3.69 -6.05
C LEU A 97 -0.70 -3.64 -6.57
N PRO A 98 -0.99 -3.43 -7.88
CA PRO A 98 -2.36 -3.39 -8.37
C PRO A 98 -3.11 -4.72 -8.18
N GLY A 99 -2.49 -5.86 -8.50
CA GLY A 99 -3.10 -7.18 -8.31
C GLY A 99 -3.38 -7.50 -6.84
N ARG A 100 -2.43 -7.17 -5.94
CA ARG A 100 -2.60 -7.34 -4.50
C ARG A 100 -3.69 -6.45 -3.92
N LEU A 101 -3.84 -5.21 -4.41
CA LEU A 101 -4.92 -4.32 -4.00
C LEU A 101 -6.27 -4.88 -4.43
N VAL A 102 -6.40 -5.34 -5.68
CA VAL A 102 -7.64 -5.95 -6.18
C VAL A 102 -8.01 -7.19 -5.34
N ALA A 103 -7.08 -8.10 -5.10
CA ALA A 103 -7.32 -9.26 -4.25
C ALA A 103 -7.66 -8.90 -2.79
N ALA A 104 -7.14 -7.77 -2.28
CA ALA A 104 -7.45 -7.30 -0.93
C ALA A 104 -8.83 -6.62 -0.84
N LEU A 105 -9.34 -6.02 -1.92
CA LEU A 105 -10.72 -5.49 -1.98
C LEU A 105 -11.77 -6.58 -1.79
N GLU A 106 -11.52 -7.77 -2.34
CA GLU A 106 -12.44 -8.91 -2.24
C GLU A 106 -12.54 -9.44 -0.79
N ARG A 107 -11.44 -9.36 -0.02
CA ARG A 107 -11.35 -9.96 1.33
C ARG A 107 -11.95 -9.12 2.44
N ARG A 108 -12.25 -7.86 2.24
CA ARG A 108 -12.81 -6.89 3.21
C ARG A 108 -12.31 -7.11 4.65
N GLY A 109 -11.18 -6.53 5.01
CA GLY A 109 -10.61 -6.62 6.37
C GLY A 109 -10.37 -5.24 6.99
N SER A 110 -9.74 -5.19 8.16
CA SER A 110 -9.40 -3.94 8.88
C SER A 110 -8.59 -2.93 8.06
N ARG A 111 -7.82 -3.40 7.07
CA ARG A 111 -7.02 -2.57 6.13
C ARG A 111 -7.84 -2.03 4.94
N PHE A 112 -9.10 -2.43 4.79
CA PHE A 112 -9.94 -2.09 3.64
C PHE A 112 -9.99 -0.59 3.30
N PRO A 113 -10.13 0.35 4.27
CA PRO A 113 -10.10 1.79 3.96
C PRO A 113 -8.77 2.25 3.32
N HIS A 114 -7.65 1.68 3.75
CA HIS A 114 -6.33 2.01 3.19
C HIS A 114 -6.15 1.40 1.80
N VAL A 115 -6.69 0.22 1.56
CA VAL A 115 -6.70 -0.43 0.22
C VAL A 115 -7.50 0.42 -0.76
N LEU A 116 -8.72 0.85 -0.41
CA LEU A 116 -9.51 1.76 -1.22
C LEU A 116 -8.77 3.06 -1.53
N GLY A 117 -8.20 3.69 -0.49
CA GLY A 117 -7.44 4.92 -0.65
C GLY A 117 -6.23 4.76 -1.58
N LEU A 118 -5.53 3.62 -1.56
CA LEU A 118 -4.43 3.33 -2.48
C LEU A 118 -4.91 3.10 -3.91
N CYS A 119 -6.06 2.46 -4.11
CA CYS A 119 -6.67 2.35 -5.43
C CYS A 119 -7.00 3.74 -5.99
N ASP A 120 -7.54 4.65 -5.17
CA ASP A 120 -7.82 6.03 -5.60
C ASP A 120 -6.54 6.81 -5.92
N VAL A 121 -5.48 6.64 -5.12
CA VAL A 121 -4.17 7.25 -5.42
C VAL A 121 -3.62 6.75 -6.75
N LEU A 122 -3.70 5.44 -7.04
CA LEU A 122 -3.26 4.88 -8.33
C LEU A 122 -4.07 5.41 -9.50
N ARG A 123 -5.39 5.51 -9.38
CA ARG A 123 -6.28 6.06 -10.41
C ARG A 123 -5.93 7.52 -10.73
N LEU A 124 -5.87 8.35 -9.69
CA LEU A 124 -5.55 9.77 -9.82
C LEU A 124 -4.15 9.96 -10.41
N HIS A 125 -3.17 9.19 -9.92
CA HIS A 125 -1.82 9.24 -10.44
C HIS A 125 -1.80 8.89 -11.94
N ALA A 126 -2.40 7.77 -12.34
CA ALA A 126 -2.49 7.37 -13.74
C ALA A 126 -3.20 8.39 -14.61
N ALA A 127 -4.25 9.04 -14.10
CA ALA A 127 -5.00 10.06 -14.84
C ALA A 127 -4.18 11.35 -15.10
N THR A 128 -3.28 11.70 -14.16
CA THR A 128 -2.45 12.91 -14.26
C THR A 128 -1.16 12.73 -15.07
N LEU A 129 -0.79 11.48 -15.39
CA LEU A 129 0.42 11.17 -16.13
C LEU A 129 0.19 11.22 -17.65
N PRO A 130 1.22 11.56 -18.44
CA PRO A 130 1.16 11.45 -19.91
C PRO A 130 0.95 9.98 -20.34
N PRO A 131 0.35 9.73 -21.52
CA PRO A 131 0.08 8.38 -22.01
C PRO A 131 1.32 7.47 -22.09
N SER A 132 2.49 8.05 -22.33
CA SER A 132 3.79 7.37 -22.43
C SER A 132 4.42 7.03 -21.08
N ALA A 133 3.88 7.52 -19.95
CA ALA A 133 4.45 7.25 -18.65
C ALA A 133 4.28 5.77 -18.27
N TYR A 134 5.36 5.17 -17.76
CA TYR A 134 5.41 3.76 -17.36
C TYR A 134 4.22 3.34 -16.50
N ALA A 135 3.95 4.05 -15.41
CA ALA A 135 2.87 3.69 -14.49
C ALA A 135 1.49 3.67 -15.17
N ARG A 136 1.21 4.63 -16.07
CA ARG A 136 -0.03 4.67 -16.82
C ARG A 136 -0.14 3.53 -17.83
N ALA A 137 0.93 3.24 -18.57
CA ALA A 137 0.97 2.14 -19.52
C ALA A 137 0.82 0.80 -18.81
N PHE A 138 1.53 0.60 -17.69
CA PHE A 138 1.46 -0.61 -16.87
C PHE A 138 0.03 -0.88 -16.36
N LEU A 139 -0.62 0.10 -15.73
CA LEU A 139 -1.99 -0.07 -15.22
C LEU A 139 -3.02 -0.35 -16.33
N ARG A 140 -2.80 0.20 -17.52
CA ARG A 140 -3.64 -0.07 -18.70
C ARG A 140 -3.50 -1.50 -19.22
N SER A 141 -2.33 -2.12 -19.08
CA SER A 141 -2.09 -3.50 -19.52
C SER A 141 -2.39 -4.53 -18.43
N HIS A 142 -2.48 -4.12 -17.16
CA HIS A 142 -2.66 -5.03 -16.03
C HIS A 142 -4.08 -5.59 -15.95
N GLY A 143 -4.25 -6.88 -16.26
CA GLY A 143 -5.55 -7.52 -16.46
C GLY A 143 -6.50 -7.42 -15.26
N ALA A 144 -6.05 -7.82 -14.06
CA ALA A 144 -6.87 -7.77 -12.85
C ALA A 144 -7.28 -6.33 -12.47
N TRP A 145 -6.38 -5.36 -12.63
CA TRP A 145 -6.68 -3.95 -12.40
C TRP A 145 -7.77 -3.44 -13.33
N ARG A 146 -7.65 -3.72 -14.63
CA ARG A 146 -8.64 -3.32 -15.63
C ARG A 146 -10.02 -3.90 -15.37
N ALA A 147 -10.08 -5.19 -15.02
CA ALA A 147 -11.34 -5.85 -14.70
C ALA A 147 -12.02 -5.21 -13.47
N SER A 148 -11.25 -4.92 -12.42
CA SER A 148 -11.73 -4.23 -11.22
C SER A 148 -12.23 -2.81 -11.53
N GLU A 149 -11.54 -2.07 -12.39
CA GLU A 149 -11.97 -0.73 -12.79
C GLU A 149 -13.25 -0.75 -13.61
N ALA A 150 -13.43 -1.71 -14.52
CA ALA A 150 -14.65 -1.88 -15.27
C ALA A 150 -15.85 -2.17 -14.34
N ALA A 151 -15.72 -3.15 -13.43
CA ALA A 151 -16.75 -3.48 -12.46
C ALA A 151 -17.14 -2.28 -11.56
N ARG A 152 -16.15 -1.47 -11.14
CA ARG A 152 -16.41 -0.25 -10.36
C ARG A 152 -17.20 0.80 -11.15
N LEU A 153 -16.87 0.98 -12.43
CA LEU A 153 -17.58 1.94 -13.29
C LEU A 153 -19.03 1.49 -13.54
N ASP A 154 -19.26 0.21 -13.75
CA ASP A 154 -20.60 -0.33 -13.94
C ASP A 154 -21.45 -0.18 -12.67
N PHE A 155 -20.91 -0.50 -11.50
CA PHE A 155 -21.57 -0.26 -10.22
C PHE A 155 -21.92 1.23 -10.03
N ALA A 156 -21.01 2.16 -10.36
CA ALA A 156 -21.29 3.59 -10.25
C ALA A 156 -22.38 4.07 -11.20
N ARG A 157 -22.47 3.50 -12.40
CA ARG A 157 -23.55 3.79 -13.37
C ARG A 157 -24.90 3.31 -12.86
N GLU A 158 -24.99 2.08 -12.35
CA GLU A 158 -26.19 1.52 -11.76
C GLU A 158 -26.68 2.32 -10.56
N ALA A 159 -25.78 2.67 -9.64
CA ALA A 159 -26.09 3.50 -8.47
C ALA A 159 -26.62 4.89 -8.83
N ASN A 160 -26.14 5.49 -9.92
CA ASN A 160 -26.63 6.78 -10.41
C ASN A 160 -27.99 6.65 -11.15
N ALA A 161 -28.23 5.55 -11.83
CA ALA A 161 -29.49 5.31 -12.51
C ALA A 161 -30.66 5.08 -11.54
N THR A 162 -30.40 4.53 -10.36
CA THR A 162 -31.41 4.24 -9.32
C THR A 162 -31.68 5.41 -8.36
N ARG A 163 -30.98 6.55 -8.48
CA ARG A 163 -31.28 7.75 -7.68
C ARG A 163 -32.59 8.40 -8.16
N PRO A 164 -33.63 8.48 -7.32
CA PRO A 164 -34.83 9.26 -7.66
C PRO A 164 -34.45 10.74 -7.87
N ARG A 165 -35.01 11.33 -8.91
CA ARG A 165 -34.87 12.75 -9.20
C ARG A 165 -35.69 13.58 -8.22
#